data_c1f1f7084f19d3be558616cfae3b32a9
#
_entry.id   c1f1f7084f19d3be558616cfae3b32a9
#
_cell.length_a   1.000
_cell.length_b   1.000
_cell.length_c   1.000
_cell.angle_alpha   90.00
_cell.angle_beta   90.00
_cell.angle_gamma   90.00
#
_symmetry.space_group_name_H-M   'P 1'
#
loop_
_entity.id
_entity.type
_entity.pdbx_description
1 polymer ?
#
loop_
_entity_poly.entity_id
_entity_poly.type
_entity_poly.pdbx_seq_one_letter_code
_entity_poly.pdbx_strand_id
1 'polypeptide(L)'
;QTILEEMFIPFVIGRSPHDAERIYEDLYDSQRVRGYFGGFALDAIAGLDMALWDLRGKLLGQPVWQLLGGKRHDRIPAYVSGLPGKTVAERAALAKEWMDRGFSALKFAGAVADAGELVEMAAIREAIGPGPKILVDLHWHYTALEAIRLIDQLCAYDLYLAEAPVAPEDID
;
A
#
# COMPACT_ATOMS: atom_id res chain seq x y z
N GLN A 1 -8.34 16.79 6.96
CA GLN A 1 -9.50 17.66 6.70
C GLN A 1 -9.11 19.13 6.75
N THR A 2 -8.60 19.66 7.87
CA THR A 2 -8.22 21.08 8.03
C THR A 2 -7.29 21.60 6.94
N ILE A 3 -6.26 20.84 6.55
CA ILE A 3 -5.35 21.23 5.46
C ILE A 3 -6.11 21.44 4.14
N LEU A 4 -7.04 20.57 3.82
CA LEU A 4 -7.87 20.71 2.62
C LEU A 4 -8.72 21.98 2.70
N GLU A 5 -9.46 22.15 3.79
CA GLU A 5 -10.44 23.23 3.94
C GLU A 5 -9.80 24.62 4.00
N GLU A 6 -8.69 24.76 4.74
CA GLU A 6 -8.06 26.06 5.00
C GLU A 6 -7.00 26.44 3.96
N MET A 7 -6.30 25.44 3.39
CA MET A 7 -5.16 25.71 2.52
C MET A 7 -5.44 25.49 1.04
N PHE A 8 -6.16 24.41 0.66
CA PHE A 8 -6.23 24.02 -0.74
C PHE A 8 -7.58 24.27 -1.40
N ILE A 9 -8.70 24.00 -0.73
CA ILE A 9 -10.02 24.24 -1.31
C ILE A 9 -10.22 25.67 -1.78
N PRO A 10 -9.76 26.73 -1.05
CA PRO A 10 -9.88 28.11 -1.53
C PRO A 10 -9.18 28.39 -2.88
N PHE A 11 -8.11 27.66 -3.21
CA PHE A 11 -7.42 27.79 -4.49
C PHE A 11 -8.08 27.02 -5.64
N VAL A 12 -8.99 26.10 -5.33
CA VAL A 12 -9.60 25.22 -6.33
C VAL A 12 -11.04 25.62 -6.66
N ILE A 13 -11.74 26.24 -5.72
CA ILE A 13 -13.10 26.71 -5.94
C ILE A 13 -13.18 27.65 -7.14
N GLY A 14 -14.09 27.32 -8.07
CA GLY A 14 -14.31 28.06 -9.32
C GLY A 14 -13.39 27.67 -10.46
N ARG A 15 -12.44 26.77 -10.25
CA ARG A 15 -11.60 26.23 -11.34
C ARG A 15 -12.32 25.05 -12.02
N SER A 16 -11.98 24.83 -13.28
CA SER A 16 -12.50 23.72 -14.06
C SER A 16 -11.84 22.40 -13.64
N PRO A 17 -12.59 21.31 -13.38
CA PRO A 17 -11.99 19.99 -13.14
C PRO A 17 -11.28 19.43 -14.38
N HIS A 18 -11.49 20.01 -15.57
CA HIS A 18 -10.73 19.65 -16.76
C HIS A 18 -9.25 20.09 -16.68
N ASP A 19 -8.94 21.01 -15.79
CA ASP A 19 -7.58 21.50 -15.52
C ASP A 19 -6.92 20.77 -14.33
N ALA A 20 -7.31 19.53 -14.04
CA ALA A 20 -6.85 18.77 -12.87
C ALA A 20 -5.32 18.75 -12.75
N GLU A 21 -4.61 18.42 -13.83
CA GLU A 21 -3.14 18.41 -13.87
C GLU A 21 -2.53 19.77 -13.51
N ARG A 22 -3.08 20.83 -14.09
CA ARG A 22 -2.65 22.20 -13.82
C ARG A 22 -2.92 22.60 -12.37
N ILE A 23 -4.06 22.18 -11.83
CA ILE A 23 -4.41 22.43 -10.42
C ILE A 23 -3.41 21.72 -9.51
N TYR A 24 -3.08 20.46 -9.80
CA TYR A 24 -2.08 19.70 -9.05
C TYR A 24 -0.72 20.44 -9.04
N GLU A 25 -0.23 20.86 -10.20
CA GLU A 25 1.05 21.58 -10.31
C GLU A 25 1.06 22.86 -9.48
N ASP A 26 0.02 23.69 -9.61
CA ASP A 26 -0.11 24.96 -8.87
C ASP A 26 -0.12 24.72 -7.34
N LEU A 27 -0.83 23.68 -6.88
CA LEU A 27 -0.88 23.31 -5.46
C LEU A 27 0.46 22.79 -4.97
N TYR A 28 1.10 21.90 -5.74
CA TYR A 28 2.40 21.36 -5.41
C TYR A 28 3.46 22.47 -5.31
N ASP A 29 3.51 23.36 -6.30
CA ASP A 29 4.46 24.47 -6.33
C ASP A 29 4.25 25.43 -5.15
N SER A 30 3.00 25.67 -4.75
CA SER A 30 2.69 26.50 -3.59
C SER A 30 3.28 25.98 -2.28
N GLN A 31 3.46 24.65 -2.17
CA GLN A 31 4.01 23.98 -1.00
C GLN A 31 5.53 23.74 -1.12
N ARG A 32 5.98 23.38 -2.31
CA ARG A 32 7.39 23.09 -2.58
C ARG A 32 8.32 24.24 -2.21
N VAL A 33 7.93 25.47 -2.53
CA VAL A 33 8.73 26.67 -2.21
C VAL A 33 8.91 26.90 -0.70
N ARG A 34 8.07 26.23 0.13
CA ARG A 34 8.15 26.27 1.59
C ARG A 34 8.82 25.03 2.18
N GLY A 35 9.31 24.12 1.34
CA GLY A 35 9.91 22.87 1.76
C GLY A 35 8.92 21.75 2.06
N TYR A 36 7.62 21.92 1.79
CA TYR A 36 6.60 20.91 1.99
C TYR A 36 6.36 20.09 0.72
N PHE A 37 7.29 19.19 0.41
CA PHE A 37 7.22 18.30 -0.75
C PHE A 37 7.00 16.83 -0.35
N GLY A 38 6.43 16.59 0.82
CA GLY A 38 6.07 15.28 1.38
C GLY A 38 5.06 15.38 2.51
N GLY A 39 4.71 14.23 3.10
CA GLY A 39 3.84 14.12 4.26
C GLY A 39 2.43 14.67 4.03
N PHE A 40 1.80 15.16 5.09
CA PHE A 40 0.38 15.53 5.10
C PHE A 40 -0.05 16.55 4.04
N ALA A 41 0.85 17.44 3.61
CA ALA A 41 0.54 18.40 2.56
C ALA A 41 0.32 17.67 1.23
N LEU A 42 1.21 16.76 0.89
CA LEU A 42 1.10 15.96 -0.33
C LEU A 42 -0.08 14.98 -0.28
N ASP A 43 -0.35 14.36 0.86
CA ASP A 43 -1.52 13.51 1.06
C ASP A 43 -2.83 14.28 0.79
N ALA A 44 -2.90 15.51 1.27
CA ALA A 44 -4.06 16.37 1.04
C ALA A 44 -4.20 16.78 -0.45
N ILE A 45 -3.09 17.12 -1.12
CA ILE A 45 -3.08 17.42 -2.55
C ILE A 45 -3.51 16.18 -3.35
N ALA A 46 -2.99 14.99 -3.03
CA ALA A 46 -3.36 13.73 -3.68
C ALA A 46 -4.86 13.42 -3.53
N GLY A 47 -5.41 13.62 -2.34
CA GLY A 47 -6.85 13.45 -2.11
C GLY A 47 -7.70 14.40 -2.96
N LEU A 48 -7.27 15.64 -3.12
CA LEU A 48 -7.96 16.62 -3.97
C LEU A 48 -7.82 16.28 -5.46
N ASP A 49 -6.64 15.86 -5.89
CA ASP A 49 -6.38 15.43 -7.27
C ASP A 49 -7.27 14.23 -7.65
N MET A 50 -7.37 13.23 -6.79
CA MET A 50 -8.29 12.11 -7.01
C MET A 50 -9.74 12.57 -7.14
N ALA A 51 -10.19 13.52 -6.33
CA ALA A 51 -11.53 14.08 -6.41
C ALA A 51 -11.76 14.85 -7.71
N LEU A 52 -10.77 15.59 -8.21
CA LEU A 52 -10.86 16.31 -9.49
C LEU A 52 -10.93 15.35 -10.68
N TRP A 53 -10.13 14.28 -10.68
CA TRP A 53 -10.20 13.26 -11.71
C TRP A 53 -11.53 12.50 -11.71
N ASP A 54 -12.07 12.18 -10.54
CA ASP A 54 -13.40 11.56 -10.40
C ASP A 54 -14.50 12.50 -10.92
N LEU A 55 -14.47 13.78 -10.54
CA LEU A 55 -15.41 14.79 -11.03
C LEU A 55 -15.31 14.98 -12.55
N ARG A 56 -14.10 15.05 -13.10
CA ARG A 56 -13.87 15.11 -14.56
C ARG A 56 -14.47 13.90 -15.27
N GLY A 57 -14.24 12.70 -14.72
CA GLY A 57 -14.81 11.46 -15.24
C GLY A 57 -16.34 11.48 -15.25
N LYS A 58 -16.97 11.93 -14.18
CA LYS A 58 -18.42 12.07 -14.07
C LYS A 58 -18.99 13.07 -15.08
N LEU A 59 -18.35 14.22 -15.26
CA LEU A 59 -18.75 15.23 -16.23
C LEU A 59 -18.66 14.74 -17.69
N LEU A 60 -17.66 13.91 -17.98
CA LEU A 60 -17.47 13.33 -19.31
C LEU A 60 -18.22 12.01 -19.55
N GLY A 61 -18.86 11.46 -18.50
CA GLY A 61 -19.49 10.15 -18.57
C GLY A 61 -18.50 9.00 -18.79
N GLN A 62 -17.24 9.17 -18.34
CA GLN A 62 -16.16 8.20 -18.54
C GLN A 62 -15.49 7.82 -17.22
N PRO A 63 -15.11 6.56 -17.04
CA PRO A 63 -14.34 6.16 -15.88
C PRO A 63 -12.92 6.73 -15.94
N VAL A 64 -12.32 7.01 -14.76
CA VAL A 64 -11.00 7.64 -14.65
C VAL A 64 -9.91 6.87 -15.42
N TRP A 65 -9.94 5.53 -15.39
CA TRP A 65 -8.96 4.72 -16.13
C TRP A 65 -8.96 4.98 -17.64
N GLN A 66 -10.11 5.37 -18.20
CA GLN A 66 -10.23 5.70 -19.62
C GLN A 66 -9.60 7.07 -19.92
N LEU A 67 -9.72 8.03 -18.99
CA LEU A 67 -9.10 9.34 -19.09
C LEU A 67 -7.57 9.26 -18.92
N LEU A 68 -7.08 8.27 -18.17
CA LEU A 68 -5.65 8.06 -17.91
C LEU A 68 -4.94 7.18 -18.96
N GLY A 69 -5.53 7.01 -20.14
CA GLY A 69 -4.87 6.34 -21.27
C GLY A 69 -5.36 4.94 -21.59
N GLY A 70 -6.43 4.49 -20.92
CA GLY A 70 -7.10 3.27 -21.27
C GLY A 70 -6.71 2.03 -20.47
N LYS A 71 -7.43 0.96 -20.71
CA LYS A 71 -7.35 -0.28 -19.96
C LYS A 71 -6.32 -1.22 -20.59
N ARG A 72 -5.33 -1.66 -19.80
CA ARG A 72 -4.32 -2.63 -20.24
C ARG A 72 -4.69 -4.07 -19.92
N HIS A 73 -5.38 -4.29 -18.79
CA HIS A 73 -5.72 -5.60 -18.28
C HIS A 73 -7.18 -5.63 -17.84
N ASP A 74 -7.89 -6.72 -18.12
CA ASP A 74 -9.26 -6.92 -17.63
C ASP A 74 -9.29 -7.36 -16.18
N ARG A 75 -8.23 -8.03 -15.74
CA ARG A 75 -8.03 -8.50 -14.36
C ARG A 75 -6.60 -8.27 -13.94
N ILE A 76 -6.40 -7.88 -12.69
CA ILE A 76 -5.11 -7.70 -12.05
C ILE A 76 -4.99 -8.76 -10.95
N PRO A 77 -3.89 -9.54 -10.90
CA PRO A 77 -3.64 -10.44 -9.77
C PRO A 77 -3.62 -9.66 -8.47
N ALA A 78 -4.29 -10.17 -7.46
CA ALA A 78 -4.36 -9.55 -6.14
C ALA A 78 -3.85 -10.52 -5.08
N TYR A 79 -3.35 -9.96 -3.98
CA TYR A 79 -3.04 -10.71 -2.78
C TYR A 79 -3.83 -10.17 -1.58
N VAL A 80 -4.00 -10.98 -0.57
CA VAL A 80 -4.63 -10.57 0.69
C VAL A 80 -3.59 -9.83 1.52
N SER A 81 -3.84 -8.58 1.86
CA SER A 81 -2.96 -7.78 2.72
C SER A 81 -3.53 -7.73 4.13
N GLY A 82 -2.77 -8.30 5.07
CA GLY A 82 -3.13 -8.38 6.47
C GLY A 82 -4.00 -9.61 6.82
N LEU A 83 -3.71 -10.17 7.98
CA LEU A 83 -4.42 -11.30 8.56
C LEU A 83 -4.87 -10.89 9.97
N PRO A 84 -6.05 -10.27 10.13
CA PRO A 84 -6.55 -9.86 11.43
C PRO A 84 -6.92 -11.09 12.26
N GLY A 85 -6.12 -11.39 13.27
CA GLY A 85 -6.32 -12.47 14.22
C GLY A 85 -5.50 -12.21 15.48
N LYS A 86 -5.97 -12.67 16.63
CA LYS A 86 -5.30 -12.43 17.92
C LYS A 86 -4.16 -13.41 18.18
N THR A 87 -4.19 -14.57 17.54
CA THR A 87 -3.20 -15.63 17.73
C THR A 87 -2.64 -16.09 16.40
N VAL A 88 -1.47 -16.71 16.43
CA VAL A 88 -0.84 -17.36 15.27
C VAL A 88 -1.81 -18.35 14.61
N ALA A 89 -2.50 -19.15 15.41
CA ALA A 89 -3.44 -20.17 14.92
C ALA A 89 -4.64 -19.53 14.18
N GLU A 90 -5.19 -18.43 14.71
CA GLU A 90 -6.28 -17.71 14.06
C GLU A 90 -5.83 -17.11 12.72
N ARG A 91 -4.64 -16.52 12.67
CA ARG A 91 -4.09 -15.95 11.43
C ARG A 91 -3.77 -17.01 10.39
N ALA A 92 -3.22 -18.15 10.81
CA ALA A 92 -2.97 -19.28 9.93
C ALA A 92 -4.28 -19.89 9.37
N ALA A 93 -5.32 -20.00 10.19
CA ALA A 93 -6.64 -20.46 9.75
C ALA A 93 -7.27 -19.48 8.75
N LEU A 94 -7.16 -18.16 9.01
CA LEU A 94 -7.64 -17.13 8.11
C LEU A 94 -6.87 -17.12 6.78
N ALA A 95 -5.56 -17.35 6.82
CA ALA A 95 -4.75 -17.52 5.62
C ALA A 95 -5.27 -18.64 4.73
N LYS A 96 -5.57 -19.81 5.35
CA LYS A 96 -6.16 -20.94 4.63
C LYS A 96 -7.53 -20.61 4.04
N GLU A 97 -8.40 -19.95 4.79
CA GLU A 97 -9.71 -19.50 4.29
C GLU A 97 -9.59 -18.66 3.03
N TRP A 98 -8.64 -17.70 2.99
CA TRP A 98 -8.41 -16.88 1.82
C TRP A 98 -7.90 -17.67 0.61
N MET A 99 -7.02 -18.66 0.83
CA MET A 99 -6.57 -19.55 -0.25
C MET A 99 -7.73 -20.40 -0.79
N ASP A 100 -8.60 -20.92 0.10
CA ASP A 100 -9.80 -21.67 -0.29
C ASP A 100 -10.80 -20.80 -1.10
N ARG A 101 -10.78 -19.46 -0.93
CA ARG A 101 -11.55 -18.50 -1.73
C ARG A 101 -10.90 -18.15 -3.07
N GLY A 102 -9.75 -18.73 -3.39
CA GLY A 102 -9.10 -18.60 -4.69
C GLY A 102 -7.99 -17.56 -4.77
N PHE A 103 -7.57 -16.96 -3.66
CA PHE A 103 -6.34 -16.16 -3.65
C PHE A 103 -5.11 -17.08 -3.72
N SER A 104 -4.04 -16.59 -4.32
CA SER A 104 -2.78 -17.33 -4.49
C SER A 104 -1.59 -16.64 -3.81
N ALA A 105 -1.84 -15.55 -3.10
CA ALA A 105 -0.83 -14.81 -2.36
C ALA A 105 -1.44 -14.07 -1.18
N LEU A 106 -0.66 -13.92 -0.12
CA LEU A 106 -1.01 -13.13 1.06
C LEU A 106 0.21 -12.42 1.65
N LYS A 107 -0.04 -11.36 2.42
CA LYS A 107 0.97 -10.65 3.20
C LYS A 107 0.53 -10.61 4.66
N PHE A 108 1.41 -11.03 5.58
CA PHE A 108 1.22 -10.81 7.00
C PHE A 108 2.14 -9.67 7.49
N ALA A 109 1.77 -9.04 8.60
CA ALA A 109 2.54 -7.97 9.19
C ALA A 109 3.41 -8.50 10.33
N GLY A 110 4.71 -8.23 10.32
CA GLY A 110 5.63 -8.54 11.40
C GLY A 110 5.21 -7.88 12.73
N ALA A 111 4.67 -6.66 12.65
CA ALA A 111 4.22 -5.92 13.84
C ALA A 111 3.12 -6.60 14.67
N VAL A 112 2.40 -7.60 14.12
CA VAL A 112 1.40 -8.39 14.87
C VAL A 112 1.84 -9.82 15.12
N ALA A 113 3.07 -10.17 14.76
CA ALA A 113 3.66 -11.49 14.96
C ALA A 113 4.23 -11.62 16.39
N ASP A 114 3.38 -11.65 17.39
CA ASP A 114 3.77 -11.68 18.83
C ASP A 114 4.75 -12.81 19.17
N ALA A 115 4.69 -13.92 18.45
CA ALA A 115 5.60 -15.06 18.61
C ALA A 115 6.86 -14.95 17.71
N GLY A 116 6.98 -13.88 16.94
CA GLY A 116 8.03 -13.64 15.94
C GLY A 116 7.66 -14.10 14.55
N GLU A 117 8.26 -13.45 13.56
CA GLU A 117 7.95 -13.64 12.13
C GLU A 117 8.21 -15.07 11.64
N LEU A 118 9.21 -15.74 12.17
CA LEU A 118 9.50 -17.14 11.81
C LEU A 118 8.40 -18.09 12.24
N VAL A 119 7.87 -17.91 13.46
CA VAL A 119 6.78 -18.75 13.98
C VAL A 119 5.51 -18.49 13.18
N GLU A 120 5.22 -17.24 12.89
CA GLU A 120 4.09 -16.82 12.07
C GLU A 120 4.19 -17.40 10.66
N MET A 121 5.34 -17.21 10.00
CA MET A 121 5.61 -17.72 8.66
C MET A 121 5.47 -19.25 8.57
N ALA A 122 6.02 -19.96 9.54
CA ALA A 122 5.93 -21.44 9.61
C ALA A 122 4.48 -21.90 9.73
N ALA A 123 3.71 -21.31 10.63
CA ALA A 123 2.31 -21.66 10.85
C ALA A 123 1.44 -21.36 9.61
N ILE A 124 1.64 -20.21 8.98
CA ILE A 124 0.94 -19.85 7.75
C ILE A 124 1.30 -20.84 6.64
N ARG A 125 2.59 -21.12 6.42
CA ARG A 125 3.04 -22.05 5.39
C ARG A 125 2.50 -23.47 5.60
N GLU A 126 2.46 -23.96 6.85
CA GLU A 126 1.85 -25.24 7.18
C GLU A 126 0.36 -25.26 6.83
N ALA A 127 -0.37 -24.20 7.15
CA ALA A 127 -1.81 -24.10 6.92
C ALA A 127 -2.21 -24.05 5.45
N ILE A 128 -1.42 -23.31 4.61
CA ILE A 128 -1.76 -23.09 3.20
C ILE A 128 -1.05 -24.05 2.24
N GLY A 129 -0.08 -24.84 2.73
CA GLY A 129 0.72 -25.75 1.91
C GLY A 129 1.70 -25.04 0.97
N PRO A 130 2.41 -25.78 0.10
CA PRO A 130 3.31 -25.23 -0.89
C PRO A 130 2.55 -24.57 -2.05
N GLY A 131 3.11 -23.55 -2.65
CA GLY A 131 2.58 -22.92 -3.86
C GLY A 131 2.05 -21.50 -3.69
N PRO A 132 1.16 -21.19 -2.75
CA PRO A 132 0.77 -19.81 -2.51
C PRO A 132 1.95 -18.95 -2.07
N LYS A 133 2.01 -17.70 -2.56
CA LYS A 133 3.07 -16.75 -2.22
C LYS A 133 2.80 -16.13 -0.85
N ILE A 134 3.82 -16.11 -0.01
CA ILE A 134 3.77 -15.41 1.28
C ILE A 134 4.69 -14.20 1.22
N LEU A 135 4.15 -13.05 1.58
CA LEU A 135 4.85 -11.81 1.76
C LEU A 135 4.87 -11.46 3.25
N VAL A 136 5.89 -10.77 3.71
CA VAL A 136 5.94 -10.20 5.06
C VAL A 136 6.22 -8.71 4.99
N ASP A 137 5.52 -7.93 5.81
CA ASP A 137 5.76 -6.51 6.00
C ASP A 137 6.49 -6.32 7.34
N LEU A 138 7.75 -5.91 7.29
CA LEU A 138 8.63 -5.79 8.45
C LEU A 138 8.61 -4.39 9.09
N HIS A 139 7.86 -3.43 8.50
CA HIS A 139 7.58 -2.12 9.07
C HIS A 139 8.82 -1.35 9.57
N TRP A 140 9.95 -1.43 8.84
CA TRP A 140 11.19 -0.68 9.10
C TRP A 140 11.82 -0.97 10.49
N HIS A 141 11.56 -2.14 11.08
CA HIS A 141 11.96 -2.43 12.45
C HIS A 141 13.43 -2.86 12.61
N TYR A 142 14.08 -3.25 11.54
CA TYR A 142 15.38 -3.91 11.59
C TYR A 142 16.51 -3.02 11.06
N THR A 143 17.72 -3.25 11.57
CA THR A 143 18.94 -2.85 10.89
C THR A 143 19.18 -3.76 9.67
N ALA A 144 20.00 -3.31 8.71
CA ALA A 144 20.29 -4.10 7.52
C ALA A 144 20.81 -5.51 7.84
N LEU A 145 21.69 -5.65 8.82
CA LEU A 145 22.25 -6.94 9.22
C LEU A 145 21.20 -7.87 9.86
N GLU A 146 20.32 -7.33 10.69
CA GLU A 146 19.23 -8.09 11.29
C GLU A 146 18.22 -8.53 10.23
N ALA A 147 17.86 -7.62 9.31
CA ALA A 147 16.95 -7.91 8.21
C ALA A 147 17.48 -9.03 7.31
N ILE A 148 18.76 -8.98 6.94
CA ILE A 148 19.41 -10.04 6.13
C ILE A 148 19.29 -11.40 6.84
N ARG A 149 19.64 -11.46 8.12
CA ARG A 149 19.57 -12.71 8.90
C ARG A 149 18.16 -13.26 9.03
N LEU A 150 17.19 -12.40 9.26
CA LEU A 150 15.78 -12.78 9.35
C LEU A 150 15.26 -13.30 8.00
N ILE A 151 15.53 -12.57 6.93
CA ILE A 151 15.09 -12.93 5.57
C ILE A 151 15.70 -14.27 5.15
N ASP A 152 16.98 -14.52 5.43
CA ASP A 152 17.61 -15.82 5.16
C ASP A 152 16.88 -16.97 5.84
N GLN A 153 16.45 -16.77 7.09
CA GLN A 153 15.67 -17.79 7.81
C GLN A 153 14.26 -17.95 7.24
N LEU A 154 13.60 -16.85 6.87
CA LEU A 154 12.28 -16.87 6.25
C LEU A 154 12.26 -17.54 4.87
N CYS A 155 13.38 -17.48 4.13
CA CYS A 155 13.53 -18.16 2.84
C CYS A 155 13.37 -19.69 2.93
N ALA A 156 13.63 -20.30 4.10
CA ALA A 156 13.37 -21.72 4.33
C ALA A 156 11.88 -22.09 4.21
N TYR A 157 11.00 -21.11 4.31
CA TYR A 157 9.53 -21.25 4.17
C TYR A 157 9.02 -20.71 2.83
N ASP A 158 9.89 -20.57 1.83
CA ASP A 158 9.54 -20.04 0.52
C ASP A 158 8.94 -18.63 0.59
N LEU A 159 9.64 -17.70 1.27
CA LEU A 159 9.29 -16.29 1.30
C LEU A 159 9.35 -15.71 -0.10
N TYR A 160 8.28 -15.05 -0.53
CA TYR A 160 8.21 -14.41 -1.83
C TYR A 160 8.73 -12.96 -1.83
N LEU A 161 8.42 -12.20 -0.78
CA LEU A 161 8.81 -10.79 -0.65
C LEU A 161 8.85 -10.35 0.81
N ALA A 162 9.89 -9.63 1.20
CA ALA A 162 9.96 -8.87 2.43
C ALA A 162 9.79 -7.38 2.11
N GLU A 163 8.74 -6.76 2.67
CA GLU A 163 8.42 -5.34 2.51
C GLU A 163 9.02 -4.56 3.67
N ALA A 164 9.58 -3.38 3.37
CA ALA A 164 10.06 -2.42 4.35
C ALA A 164 10.95 -3.04 5.47
N PRO A 165 12.02 -3.78 5.13
CA PRO A 165 12.84 -4.45 6.14
C PRO A 165 13.64 -3.48 7.00
N VAL A 166 14.12 -2.38 6.41
CA VAL A 166 14.96 -1.34 7.05
C VAL A 166 14.32 0.03 6.91
N ALA A 167 14.77 1.00 7.68
CA ALA A 167 14.29 2.38 7.62
C ALA A 167 14.44 2.96 6.19
N PRO A 168 13.53 3.85 5.73
CA PRO A 168 13.59 4.41 4.39
C PRO A 168 14.87 5.19 4.08
N GLU A 169 15.55 5.67 5.10
CA GLU A 169 16.83 6.39 5.00
C GLU A 169 18.04 5.46 4.84
N ASP A 170 17.89 4.16 5.12
CA ASP A 170 18.94 3.14 5.04
C ASP A 170 18.86 2.45 3.66
N ILE A 171 19.36 3.16 2.66
CA ILE A 171 19.27 2.74 1.24
C ILE A 171 20.59 2.25 0.65
N ASP A 172 21.66 2.17 1.45
CA ASP A 172 23.04 1.81 1.02
C ASP A 172 23.33 0.30 1.09
#